data_9949b529995877bf8ea4c6d919c455a1
#
_entry.id   9949b529995877bf8ea4c6d919c455a1
#
_cell.length_a   1.000
_cell.length_b   1.000
_cell.length_c   1.000
_cell.angle_alpha   90.00
_cell.angle_beta   90.00
_cell.angle_gamma   90.00
#
_symmetry.space_group_name_H-M   'P 1'
#
loop_
_entity.id
_entity.type
_entity.pdbx_description
1 polymer ?
#
loop_
_entity_poly.entity_id
_entity_poly.type
_entity_poly.pdbx_seq_one_letter_code
_entity_poly.pdbx_strand_id
1 'polypeptide(L)'
;ALLAQETPKTLDNVTTRITGSVRELCRAAASVCRNLGYEPVLLTDQLCCEAREAGSFLGSIVRTQAGQGKKLAYIAGGETIVHLTGKGLGGRNQELALAAAPAIAGLNAAVFSVGSDGTDGPTDAAGGYVDGDTLAALEAGGWSGYAALQNNDSYHALKAVDGLIITGATGTNVNDVAVALIGEKTPPVSPEVSPEL
;
A
#
# COMPACT_ATOMS: atom_id res chain seq x y z
N ALA A 1 -6.45 37.51 30.28
CA ALA A 1 -7.00 36.51 31.22
C ALA A 1 -6.69 35.05 30.82
N LEU A 2 -6.44 34.76 29.55
CA LEU A 2 -6.12 33.40 29.06
C LEU A 2 -4.68 32.93 29.31
N LEU A 3 -3.78 33.81 29.70
CA LEU A 3 -2.36 33.51 29.98
C LEU A 3 -2.05 33.14 31.45
N ALA A 4 -3.07 33.10 32.30
CA ALA A 4 -2.82 32.96 33.76
C ALA A 4 -3.10 31.57 34.35
N GLN A 5 -3.66 30.61 33.56
CA GLN A 5 -3.89 29.25 34.07
C GLN A 5 -3.28 28.21 33.15
N GLU A 6 -2.36 27.45 33.71
CA GLU A 6 -1.84 26.25 33.07
C GLU A 6 -2.97 25.18 32.96
N THR A 7 -3.06 24.52 31.80
CA THR A 7 -4.02 23.42 31.65
C THR A 7 -3.74 22.31 32.65
N PRO A 8 -4.79 21.67 33.21
CA PRO A 8 -4.62 20.55 34.12
C PRO A 8 -3.73 19.46 33.52
N LYS A 9 -2.77 18.96 34.28
CA LYS A 9 -1.87 17.88 33.86
C LYS A 9 -2.53 16.50 33.95
N THR A 10 -3.54 16.38 34.84
CA THR A 10 -4.32 15.18 35.06
C THR A 10 -5.79 15.53 35.24
N LEU A 11 -6.67 14.66 34.78
CA LEU A 11 -8.12 14.77 34.94
C LEU A 11 -8.64 13.47 35.54
N ASP A 12 -9.19 13.51 36.74
CA ASP A 12 -9.66 12.31 37.46
C ASP A 12 -11.08 11.88 37.06
N ASN A 13 -11.80 12.74 36.35
CA ASN A 13 -13.19 12.53 35.90
C ASN A 13 -13.33 12.17 34.43
N VAL A 14 -12.26 11.69 33.79
CA VAL A 14 -12.23 11.32 32.37
C VAL A 14 -12.04 9.82 32.23
N THR A 15 -12.89 9.19 31.41
CA THR A 15 -12.71 7.82 30.94
C THR A 15 -12.39 7.86 29.45
N THR A 16 -11.19 7.36 29.09
CA THR A 16 -10.76 7.27 27.69
C THR A 16 -11.06 5.89 27.15
N ARG A 17 -11.72 5.82 25.99
CA ARG A 17 -11.89 4.58 25.20
C ARG A 17 -11.32 4.76 23.82
N ILE A 18 -10.42 3.87 23.43
CA ILE A 18 -9.90 3.79 22.07
C ILE A 18 -10.87 2.92 21.27
N THR A 19 -11.57 3.51 20.31
CA THR A 19 -12.60 2.83 19.50
C THR A 19 -12.06 2.34 18.17
N GLY A 20 -10.87 2.77 17.76
CA GLY A 20 -10.16 2.33 16.56
C GLY A 20 -8.70 2.77 16.63
N SER A 21 -7.85 2.04 15.95
CA SER A 21 -6.42 2.35 15.85
C SER A 21 -5.83 1.71 14.61
N VAL A 22 -4.65 2.17 14.19
CA VAL A 22 -3.88 1.54 13.11
C VAL A 22 -3.61 0.06 13.40
N ARG A 23 -3.41 -0.30 14.67
CA ARG A 23 -3.23 -1.69 15.09
C ARG A 23 -4.45 -2.56 14.79
N GLU A 24 -5.65 -2.06 15.06
CA GLU A 24 -6.89 -2.77 14.74
C GLU A 24 -7.10 -2.85 13.22
N LEU A 25 -6.73 -1.80 12.47
CA LEU A 25 -6.76 -1.82 11.00
C LEU A 25 -5.83 -2.93 10.45
N CYS A 26 -4.59 -3.01 10.96
CA CYS A 26 -3.65 -4.08 10.57
C CYS A 26 -4.15 -5.48 10.94
N ARG A 27 -4.78 -5.64 12.12
CA ARG A 27 -5.38 -6.92 12.53
C ARG A 27 -6.53 -7.34 11.63
N ALA A 28 -7.38 -6.38 11.24
CA ALA A 28 -8.47 -6.63 10.29
C ALA A 28 -7.91 -7.06 8.93
N ALA A 29 -6.92 -6.34 8.40
CA ALA A 29 -6.23 -6.72 7.17
C ALA A 29 -5.63 -8.14 7.26
N ALA A 30 -4.95 -8.48 8.35
CA ALA A 30 -4.41 -9.81 8.59
C ALA A 30 -5.49 -10.90 8.65
N SER A 31 -6.66 -10.59 9.24
CA SER A 31 -7.79 -11.52 9.27
C SER A 31 -8.33 -11.80 7.87
N VAL A 32 -8.50 -10.75 7.06
CA VAL A 32 -8.94 -10.90 5.66
C VAL A 32 -7.93 -11.71 4.85
N CYS A 33 -6.62 -11.43 5.00
CA CYS A 33 -5.58 -12.20 4.32
C CYS A 33 -5.64 -13.69 4.66
N ARG A 34 -5.84 -14.06 5.94
CA ARG A 34 -6.02 -15.48 6.34
C ARG A 34 -7.23 -16.12 5.68
N ASN A 35 -8.36 -15.42 5.64
CA ASN A 35 -9.59 -15.92 5.02
C ASN A 35 -9.42 -16.16 3.50
N LEU A 36 -8.49 -15.42 2.85
CA LEU A 36 -8.11 -15.58 1.45
C LEU A 36 -6.98 -16.61 1.25
N GLY A 37 -6.55 -17.29 2.31
CA GLY A 37 -5.53 -18.32 2.26
C GLY A 37 -4.09 -17.82 2.28
N TYR A 38 -3.85 -16.56 2.63
CA TYR A 38 -2.50 -16.03 2.83
C TYR A 38 -2.02 -16.23 4.26
N GLU A 39 -0.71 -16.41 4.45
CA GLU A 39 -0.05 -16.33 5.74
C GLU A 39 0.32 -14.86 6.03
N PRO A 40 -0.39 -14.14 6.91
CA PRO A 40 -0.09 -12.74 7.17
C PRO A 40 1.04 -12.57 8.18
N VAL A 41 1.93 -11.65 7.87
CA VAL A 41 3.02 -11.18 8.74
C VAL A 41 2.83 -9.68 8.98
N LEU A 42 2.59 -9.30 10.23
CA LEU A 42 2.58 -7.90 10.61
C LEU A 42 4.02 -7.41 10.78
N LEU A 43 4.47 -6.53 9.89
CA LEU A 43 5.80 -5.92 9.96
C LEU A 43 5.86 -4.84 11.03
N THR A 44 4.89 -3.94 11.00
CA THR A 44 4.79 -2.81 11.95
C THR A 44 3.38 -2.23 11.95
N ASP A 45 2.97 -1.62 13.05
CA ASP A 45 1.81 -0.73 13.15
C ASP A 45 2.23 0.73 13.44
N GLN A 46 3.51 1.05 13.16
CA GLN A 46 4.13 2.37 13.40
C GLN A 46 4.99 2.80 12.22
N LEU A 47 4.55 2.49 10.98
CA LEU A 47 5.27 2.91 9.78
C LEU A 47 5.33 4.45 9.74
N CYS A 48 6.54 4.99 9.69
CA CYS A 48 6.78 6.43 9.70
C CYS A 48 8.07 6.73 8.93
N CYS A 49 7.98 6.76 7.60
CA CYS A 49 9.09 7.08 6.71
C CYS A 49 8.56 7.69 5.41
N GLU A 50 9.43 8.00 4.47
CA GLU A 50 9.01 8.46 3.15
C GLU A 50 8.26 7.35 2.38
N ALA A 51 7.14 7.69 1.76
CA ALA A 51 6.24 6.75 1.10
C ALA A 51 6.94 5.92 0.02
N ARG A 52 7.75 6.54 -0.83
CA ARG A 52 8.50 5.83 -1.88
C ARG A 52 9.51 4.86 -1.32
N GLU A 53 10.14 5.16 -0.19
CA GLU A 53 11.10 4.27 0.45
C GLU A 53 10.38 3.05 1.07
N ALA A 54 9.21 3.28 1.70
CA ALA A 54 8.37 2.21 2.19
C ALA A 54 7.92 1.27 1.06
N GLY A 55 7.50 1.83 -0.09
CA GLY A 55 7.12 1.06 -1.28
C GLY A 55 8.26 0.23 -1.84
N SER A 56 9.44 0.83 -2.01
CA SER A 56 10.66 0.13 -2.45
C SER A 56 11.05 -0.99 -1.48
N PHE A 57 10.94 -0.75 -0.18
CA PHE A 57 11.24 -1.75 0.84
C PHE A 57 10.25 -2.94 0.80
N LEU A 58 8.94 -2.67 0.72
CA LEU A 58 7.93 -3.73 0.57
C LEU A 58 8.15 -4.52 -0.73
N GLY A 59 8.45 -3.84 -1.84
CA GLY A 59 8.80 -4.50 -3.10
C GLY A 59 10.03 -5.41 -2.98
N SER A 60 11.05 -5.00 -2.22
CA SER A 60 12.24 -5.82 -1.99
C SER A 60 11.95 -7.09 -1.16
N ILE A 61 11.04 -6.99 -0.18
CA ILE A 61 10.54 -8.16 0.58
C ILE A 61 9.83 -9.12 -0.38
N VAL A 62 8.92 -8.59 -1.23
CA VAL A 62 8.21 -9.41 -2.22
C VAL A 62 9.20 -10.17 -3.11
N ARG A 63 10.20 -9.47 -3.67
CA ARG A 63 11.22 -10.07 -4.54
C ARG A 63 12.01 -11.19 -3.84
N THR A 64 12.33 -11.02 -2.56
CA THR A 64 13.06 -12.01 -1.76
C THR A 64 12.21 -13.25 -1.47
N GLN A 65 10.92 -13.06 -1.24
CA GLN A 65 10.02 -14.13 -0.81
C GLN A 65 9.25 -14.80 -1.97
N ALA A 66 9.26 -14.17 -3.16
CA ALA A 66 8.59 -14.73 -4.33
C ALA A 66 9.17 -16.10 -4.73
N GLY A 67 8.30 -17.00 -5.15
CA GLY A 67 8.70 -18.32 -5.64
C GLY A 67 8.92 -19.40 -4.57
N GLN A 68 8.63 -19.09 -3.29
CA GLN A 68 8.71 -20.10 -2.21
C GLN A 68 7.52 -21.08 -2.17
N GLY A 69 6.56 -20.96 -3.07
CA GLY A 69 5.39 -21.85 -3.13
C GLY A 69 4.38 -21.59 -2.00
N LYS A 70 4.40 -20.40 -1.41
CA LYS A 70 3.49 -20.00 -0.33
C LYS A 70 2.74 -18.73 -0.70
N LYS A 71 1.50 -18.60 -0.22
CA LYS A 71 0.76 -17.34 -0.23
C LYS A 71 1.12 -16.54 1.03
N LEU A 72 1.85 -15.45 0.85
CA LEU A 72 2.31 -14.59 1.95
C LEU A 72 1.68 -13.21 1.84
N ALA A 73 1.37 -12.60 2.99
CA ALA A 73 0.90 -11.22 3.07
C ALA A 73 1.72 -10.46 4.11
N TYR A 74 2.45 -9.44 3.69
CA TYR A 74 3.20 -8.56 4.58
C TYR A 74 2.40 -7.27 4.79
N ILE A 75 2.16 -6.93 6.06
CA ILE A 75 1.27 -5.84 6.44
C ILE A 75 2.06 -4.81 7.24
N ALA A 76 1.94 -3.56 6.85
CA ALA A 76 2.50 -2.42 7.59
C ALA A 76 1.43 -1.34 7.72
N GLY A 77 1.24 -0.83 8.94
CA GLY A 77 0.34 0.28 9.21
C GLY A 77 1.06 1.46 9.84
N GLY A 78 0.54 2.64 9.62
CA GLY A 78 1.13 3.89 10.14
C GLY A 78 0.79 5.06 9.25
N GLU A 79 1.66 6.03 9.16
CA GLU A 79 1.49 7.23 8.35
C GLU A 79 2.81 7.63 7.72
N THR A 80 2.95 7.42 6.42
CA THR A 80 4.12 7.83 5.65
C THR A 80 4.03 9.31 5.26
N ILE A 81 5.14 9.87 4.82
CA ILE A 81 5.22 11.25 4.33
C ILE A 81 5.63 11.29 2.86
N VAL A 82 5.35 12.39 2.20
CA VAL A 82 5.82 12.69 0.83
C VAL A 82 6.64 13.96 0.85
N HIS A 83 7.84 13.92 0.29
CA HIS A 83 8.60 15.12 -0.02
C HIS A 83 8.16 15.66 -1.38
N LEU A 84 7.52 16.82 -1.37
CA LEU A 84 7.07 17.47 -2.61
C LEU A 84 8.25 18.12 -3.32
N THR A 85 8.67 17.51 -4.42
CA THR A 85 9.74 18.00 -5.31
C THR A 85 9.23 18.42 -6.67
N GLY A 86 8.05 17.92 -7.05
CA GLY A 86 7.40 18.14 -8.32
C GLY A 86 6.12 18.99 -8.23
N LYS A 87 5.33 18.94 -9.29
CA LYS A 87 4.04 19.67 -9.43
C LYS A 87 2.89 18.73 -9.78
N GLY A 88 3.12 17.42 -9.75
CA GLY A 88 2.14 16.40 -10.06
C GLY A 88 1.06 16.29 -8.99
N LEU A 89 0.16 15.34 -9.20
CA LEU A 89 -0.94 15.04 -8.32
C LEU A 89 -0.77 13.62 -7.73
N GLY A 90 -1.01 13.46 -6.44
CA GLY A 90 -0.93 12.17 -5.77
C GLY A 90 -1.02 12.31 -4.26
N GLY A 91 -0.85 11.19 -3.59
CA GLY A 91 -0.80 11.10 -2.15
C GLY A 91 0.23 10.05 -1.70
N ARG A 92 0.43 9.94 -0.39
CA ARG A 92 1.44 9.04 0.19
C ARG A 92 1.16 7.56 -0.10
N ASN A 93 -0.11 7.16 -0.08
CA ASN A 93 -0.51 5.79 -0.36
C ASN A 93 -0.33 5.41 -1.83
N GLN A 94 -0.67 6.32 -2.73
CA GLN A 94 -0.45 6.18 -4.17
C GLN A 94 1.06 6.12 -4.49
N GLU A 95 1.86 7.01 -3.87
CA GLU A 95 3.31 7.06 -4.08
C GLU A 95 4.00 5.78 -3.55
N LEU A 96 3.57 5.27 -2.39
CA LEU A 96 4.05 4.01 -1.84
C LEU A 96 3.77 2.84 -2.81
N ALA A 97 2.54 2.72 -3.28
CA ALA A 97 2.17 1.65 -4.21
C ALA A 97 2.98 1.73 -5.51
N LEU A 98 3.03 2.90 -6.16
CA LEU A 98 3.77 3.09 -7.41
C LEU A 98 5.26 2.76 -7.25
N ALA A 99 5.87 3.12 -6.12
CA ALA A 99 7.28 2.85 -5.85
C ALA A 99 7.62 1.35 -5.70
N ALA A 100 6.63 0.51 -5.40
CA ALA A 100 6.83 -0.94 -5.33
C ALA A 100 6.83 -1.61 -6.72
N ALA A 101 6.20 -1.00 -7.75
CA ALA A 101 6.00 -1.61 -9.05
C ALA A 101 7.29 -2.15 -9.71
N PRO A 102 8.44 -1.43 -9.73
CA PRO A 102 9.65 -1.96 -10.37
C PRO A 102 10.19 -3.23 -9.69
N ALA A 103 10.02 -3.35 -8.37
CA ALA A 103 10.54 -4.49 -7.64
C ALA A 103 9.71 -5.76 -7.81
N ILE A 104 8.41 -5.62 -8.12
CA ILE A 104 7.49 -6.76 -8.25
C ILE A 104 7.16 -7.09 -9.72
N ALA A 105 7.74 -6.37 -10.69
CA ALA A 105 7.50 -6.58 -12.11
C ALA A 105 7.73 -8.05 -12.51
N GLY A 106 6.74 -8.65 -13.21
CA GLY A 106 6.74 -10.03 -13.67
C GLY A 106 6.55 -11.08 -12.56
N LEU A 107 6.27 -10.67 -11.31
CA LEU A 107 6.02 -11.59 -10.21
C LEU A 107 4.51 -11.77 -10.01
N ASN A 108 4.09 -12.96 -9.54
CA ASN A 108 2.74 -13.19 -9.04
C ASN A 108 2.59 -12.55 -7.66
N ALA A 109 2.49 -11.24 -7.64
CA ALA A 109 2.47 -10.43 -6.44
C ALA A 109 1.72 -9.12 -6.67
N ALA A 110 1.29 -8.51 -5.59
CA ALA A 110 0.66 -7.18 -5.59
C ALA A 110 1.08 -6.39 -4.36
N VAL A 111 1.13 -5.08 -4.49
CA VAL A 111 1.31 -4.15 -3.37
C VAL A 111 0.24 -3.07 -3.46
N PHE A 112 -0.43 -2.80 -2.35
CA PHE A 112 -1.35 -1.68 -2.25
C PHE A 112 -1.17 -0.93 -0.93
N SER A 113 -1.57 0.33 -0.92
CA SER A 113 -1.63 1.14 0.29
C SER A 113 -2.86 2.03 0.24
N VAL A 114 -3.55 2.16 1.37
CA VAL A 114 -4.80 2.94 1.47
C VAL A 114 -4.89 3.69 2.79
N GLY A 115 -5.44 4.90 2.72
CA GLY A 115 -5.89 5.66 3.88
C GLY A 115 -7.25 5.15 4.38
N SER A 116 -7.37 4.93 5.68
CA SER A 116 -8.60 4.42 6.28
C SER A 116 -9.78 5.38 6.17
N ASP A 117 -9.54 6.67 5.96
CA ASP A 117 -10.56 7.70 5.78
C ASP A 117 -11.13 7.76 4.35
N GLY A 118 -10.51 7.02 3.42
CA GLY A 118 -10.94 6.98 2.02
C GLY A 118 -10.40 8.11 1.17
N THR A 119 -9.38 8.83 1.66
CA THR A 119 -8.71 9.92 0.95
C THR A 119 -7.20 9.77 0.97
N ASP A 120 -6.52 10.27 -0.07
CA ASP A 120 -5.06 10.25 -0.16
C ASP A 120 -4.56 11.49 -0.90
N GLY A 121 -4.02 12.46 -0.13
CA GLY A 121 -3.63 13.76 -0.66
C GLY A 121 -4.83 14.55 -1.22
N PRO A 122 -4.62 15.45 -2.18
CA PRO A 122 -5.69 16.26 -2.79
C PRO A 122 -6.39 15.50 -3.94
N THR A 123 -6.62 14.18 -3.78
CA THR A 123 -7.21 13.31 -4.81
C THR A 123 -8.54 12.71 -4.34
N ASP A 124 -9.29 12.09 -5.25
CA ASP A 124 -10.49 11.31 -4.97
C ASP A 124 -10.19 9.83 -4.64
N ALA A 125 -8.91 9.44 -4.67
CA ALA A 125 -8.47 8.10 -4.34
C ALA A 125 -8.21 7.93 -2.84
N ALA A 126 -8.48 6.76 -2.31
CA ALA A 126 -8.06 6.33 -0.98
C ALA A 126 -6.61 5.85 -0.96
N GLY A 127 -6.06 5.50 -2.13
CA GLY A 127 -4.70 5.01 -2.27
C GLY A 127 -4.43 4.40 -3.64
N GLY A 128 -3.44 3.53 -3.70
CA GLY A 128 -2.97 2.90 -4.93
C GLY A 128 -2.70 1.42 -4.81
N TYR A 129 -2.74 0.77 -5.95
CA TYR A 129 -2.49 -0.66 -6.17
C TYR A 129 -1.57 -0.85 -7.36
N VAL A 130 -0.65 -1.79 -7.23
CA VAL A 130 0.23 -2.27 -8.30
C VAL A 130 0.42 -3.78 -8.22
N ASP A 131 0.66 -4.42 -9.35
CA ASP A 131 0.95 -5.85 -9.47
C ASP A 131 2.13 -6.12 -10.42
N GLY A 132 2.35 -7.40 -10.74
CA GLY A 132 3.45 -7.81 -11.60
C GLY A 132 3.38 -7.27 -13.03
N ASP A 133 2.22 -6.87 -13.51
CA ASP A 133 2.00 -6.38 -14.87
C ASP A 133 2.01 -4.84 -14.96
N THR A 134 1.88 -4.17 -13.82
CA THR A 134 1.73 -2.71 -13.74
C THR A 134 2.88 -1.95 -14.42
N LEU A 135 4.14 -2.37 -14.21
CA LEU A 135 5.27 -1.67 -14.82
C LEU A 135 5.23 -1.72 -16.35
N ALA A 136 4.95 -2.90 -16.91
CA ALA A 136 4.84 -3.09 -18.35
C ALA A 136 3.65 -2.30 -18.93
N ALA A 137 2.53 -2.23 -18.22
CA ALA A 137 1.36 -1.45 -18.62
C ALA A 137 1.67 0.06 -18.63
N LEU A 138 2.39 0.57 -17.64
CA LEU A 138 2.83 1.96 -17.60
C LEU A 138 3.72 2.29 -18.80
N GLU A 139 4.73 1.46 -19.07
CA GLU A 139 5.66 1.65 -20.20
C GLU A 139 4.93 1.61 -21.55
N ALA A 140 4.02 0.66 -21.73
CA ALA A 140 3.19 0.55 -22.93
C ALA A 140 2.28 1.77 -23.13
N GLY A 141 1.81 2.38 -22.04
CA GLY A 141 1.05 3.63 -22.02
C GLY A 141 1.92 4.90 -22.17
N GLY A 142 3.23 4.77 -22.31
CA GLY A 142 4.16 5.90 -22.42
C GLY A 142 4.47 6.59 -21.08
N TRP A 143 4.17 5.95 -19.96
CA TRP A 143 4.45 6.45 -18.63
C TRP A 143 5.80 5.92 -18.11
N SER A 144 6.54 6.76 -17.44
CA SER A 144 7.68 6.36 -16.64
C SER A 144 7.32 6.45 -15.16
N GLY A 145 7.23 5.32 -14.47
CA GLY A 145 6.97 5.29 -13.03
C GLY A 145 8.00 6.11 -12.24
N TYR A 146 9.27 6.05 -12.65
CA TYR A 146 10.33 6.87 -12.06
C TYR A 146 10.08 8.37 -12.23
N ALA A 147 9.77 8.84 -13.45
CA ALA A 147 9.49 10.25 -13.70
C ALA A 147 8.23 10.73 -12.96
N ALA A 148 7.20 9.88 -12.87
CA ALA A 148 5.99 10.17 -12.11
C ALA A 148 6.31 10.36 -10.61
N LEU A 149 7.11 9.48 -10.01
CA LEU A 149 7.57 9.61 -8.62
C LEU A 149 8.40 10.88 -8.40
N GLN A 150 9.30 11.24 -9.33
CA GLN A 150 10.10 12.46 -9.23
C GLN A 150 9.25 13.73 -9.32
N ASN A 151 8.15 13.68 -10.06
CA ASN A 151 7.19 14.79 -10.19
C ASN A 151 6.07 14.76 -9.14
N ASN A 152 6.06 13.79 -8.19
CA ASN A 152 4.95 13.53 -7.26
C ASN A 152 3.60 13.35 -7.99
N ASP A 153 3.60 12.63 -9.12
CA ASP A 153 2.45 12.46 -10.01
C ASP A 153 1.95 11.00 -10.04
N SER A 154 1.90 10.39 -8.87
CA SER A 154 1.45 9.01 -8.70
C SER A 154 -0.02 8.81 -9.10
N TYR A 155 -0.86 9.84 -8.94
CA TYR A 155 -2.27 9.77 -9.31
C TYR A 155 -2.47 9.50 -10.80
N HIS A 156 -1.87 10.30 -11.68
CA HIS A 156 -2.06 10.14 -13.12
C HIS A 156 -1.42 8.87 -13.65
N ALA A 157 -0.25 8.49 -13.11
CA ALA A 157 0.40 7.25 -13.47
C ALA A 157 -0.45 6.02 -13.11
N LEU A 158 -0.96 5.94 -11.88
CA LEU A 158 -1.81 4.84 -11.45
C LEU A 158 -3.17 4.84 -12.17
N LYS A 159 -3.75 6.01 -12.40
CA LYS A 159 -4.99 6.14 -13.17
C LYS A 159 -4.88 5.57 -14.58
N ALA A 160 -3.73 5.73 -15.22
CA ALA A 160 -3.49 5.24 -16.58
C ALA A 160 -3.48 3.70 -16.68
N VAL A 161 -3.35 2.99 -15.56
CA VAL A 161 -3.27 1.52 -15.47
C VAL A 161 -4.30 0.92 -14.52
N ASP A 162 -5.39 1.65 -14.24
CA ASP A 162 -6.46 1.26 -13.32
C ASP A 162 -5.97 0.89 -11.90
N GLY A 163 -4.84 1.48 -11.48
CA GLY A 163 -4.19 1.23 -10.20
C GLY A 163 -4.66 2.13 -9.05
N LEU A 164 -5.72 2.95 -9.23
CA LEU A 164 -6.29 3.76 -8.15
C LEU A 164 -7.31 2.95 -7.34
N ILE A 165 -7.28 3.11 -6.01
CA ILE A 165 -8.29 2.58 -5.11
C ILE A 165 -9.22 3.71 -4.72
N ILE A 166 -10.48 3.62 -5.14
CA ILE A 166 -11.52 4.62 -4.89
C ILE A 166 -12.56 4.01 -3.96
N THR A 167 -12.72 4.55 -2.76
CA THR A 167 -13.70 4.08 -1.78
C THR A 167 -14.75 5.13 -1.44
N GLY A 168 -14.44 6.40 -1.67
CA GLY A 168 -15.14 7.52 -1.06
C GLY A 168 -14.86 7.62 0.45
N ALA A 169 -15.43 8.63 1.10
CA ALA A 169 -15.25 8.86 2.53
C ALA A 169 -15.82 7.69 3.36
N THR A 170 -15.02 7.16 4.29
CA THR A 170 -15.39 5.99 5.11
C THR A 170 -16.00 6.37 6.46
N GLY A 171 -15.87 7.64 6.88
CA GLY A 171 -16.33 8.12 8.18
C GLY A 171 -15.40 7.74 9.35
N THR A 172 -14.23 7.19 9.08
CA THR A 172 -13.19 6.88 10.08
C THR A 172 -11.85 7.44 9.65
N ASN A 173 -10.92 7.60 10.59
CA ASN A 173 -9.52 7.85 10.31
C ASN A 173 -8.68 7.22 11.42
N VAL A 174 -7.96 6.16 11.05
CA VAL A 174 -7.03 5.42 11.92
C VAL A 174 -5.70 5.18 11.19
N ASN A 175 -5.26 6.18 10.43
CA ASN A 175 -4.08 6.16 9.56
C ASN A 175 -4.23 5.21 8.36
N ASP A 176 -3.11 4.71 7.85
CA ASP A 176 -3.00 3.97 6.62
C ASP A 176 -2.61 2.51 6.85
N VAL A 177 -2.91 1.66 5.88
CA VAL A 177 -2.39 0.29 5.81
C VAL A 177 -1.82 0.01 4.43
N ALA A 178 -0.60 -0.52 4.42
CA ALA A 178 0.05 -1.06 3.24
C ALA A 178 0.13 -2.59 3.34
N VAL A 179 -0.16 -3.27 2.24
CA VAL A 179 -0.13 -4.73 2.16
C VAL A 179 0.61 -5.16 0.91
N ALA A 180 1.56 -6.06 1.08
CA ALA A 180 2.23 -6.74 -0.01
C ALA A 180 1.80 -8.21 -0.03
N LEU A 181 1.19 -8.64 -1.13
CA LEU A 181 0.69 -9.99 -1.35
C LEU A 181 1.62 -10.74 -2.30
N ILE A 182 1.91 -12.00 -1.99
CA ILE A 182 2.69 -12.90 -2.82
C ILE A 182 1.84 -14.14 -3.06
N GLY A 183 1.51 -14.40 -4.32
CA GLY A 183 0.77 -15.60 -4.73
C GLY A 183 1.67 -16.83 -4.84
N GLU A 184 1.07 -18.00 -4.87
CA GLU A 184 1.77 -19.22 -5.21
C GLU A 184 2.34 -19.10 -6.64
N LYS A 185 3.52 -19.65 -6.85
CA LYS A 185 4.08 -19.78 -8.20
C LYS A 185 3.16 -20.70 -8.99
N THR A 186 2.53 -20.20 -10.03
CA THR A 186 1.84 -21.06 -11.00
C THR A 186 2.90 -22.00 -11.58
N PRO A 187 2.77 -23.32 -11.47
CA PRO A 187 3.71 -24.23 -12.12
C PRO A 187 3.71 -23.91 -13.62
N PRO A 188 4.87 -23.94 -14.29
CA PRO A 188 4.91 -23.76 -15.73
C PRO A 188 3.94 -24.78 -16.34
N VAL A 189 3.05 -24.31 -17.21
CA VAL A 189 2.17 -25.19 -17.99
C VAL A 189 3.10 -26.10 -18.74
N SER A 190 3.10 -27.41 -18.41
CA SER A 190 3.84 -28.41 -19.16
C SER A 190 3.35 -28.31 -20.61
N PRO A 191 4.23 -28.19 -21.63
CA PRO A 191 3.78 -28.22 -23.01
C PRO A 191 3.00 -29.54 -23.19
N GLU A 192 1.75 -29.44 -23.64
CA GLU A 192 0.96 -30.60 -24.01
C GLU A 192 1.79 -31.42 -24.99
N VAL A 193 2.18 -32.61 -24.57
CA VAL A 193 2.75 -33.59 -25.48
C VAL A 193 1.63 -33.97 -26.40
N SER A 194 1.62 -33.42 -27.62
CA SER A 194 0.71 -33.83 -28.66
C SER A 194 0.88 -35.35 -28.86
N PRO A 195 -0.17 -36.15 -28.77
CA PRO A 195 -0.06 -37.56 -29.11
C PRO A 195 0.31 -37.65 -30.60
N GLU A 196 1.50 -38.16 -30.87
CA GLU A 196 1.86 -38.54 -32.24
C GLU A 196 0.86 -39.58 -32.73
N LEU A 197 0.24 -39.28 -33.88
CA LEU A 197 -0.59 -40.20 -34.66
C LEU A 197 0.29 -41.13 -35.51
#